data_706d8e017d7b5dba7274c67ea453eee0
#
_entry.id   706d8e017d7b5dba7274c67ea453eee0
#
_cell.length_a   1.000
_cell.length_b   1.000
_cell.length_c   1.000
_cell.angle_alpha   90.00
_cell.angle_beta   90.00
_cell.angle_gamma   90.00
#
_symmetry.space_group_name_H-M   'P 1'
#
loop_
_entity.id
_entity.type
_entity.pdbx_description
1 polymer ?
#
loop_
_entity_poly.entity_id
_entity_poly.type
_entity_poly.pdbx_seq_one_letter_code
_entity_poly.pdbx_strand_id
1 'polypeptide(L)'
;KMSEQMEPTQLQELLTGVFSQLTSLIRGNRGTIDKYMGDCVMAFWGAPVETPDHANLAVKSALEMANAVRGINADHRARGLPEIGIGIGLNTGTMCVGDMGSNIRRAYTVIGDAVNLGSRLEGLSKAYGVDIVVSESTRKQAGDFAWQELDRVRVKGKEQAVAIFWPMAPTPQLGEAASTELKTWVSFLKAYRAQNWDQADVLMLNLMRMNAKKFLYQMYSERVGSMRLLPFDPQWDGATNYETK
;
A
#
# COMPACT_ATOMS: atom_id res chain seq x y z
N LYS A 1 -12.42 -9.09 -13.72
CA LYS A 1 -13.35 -8.22 -14.52
C LYS A 1 -12.79 -7.90 -15.91
N MET A 2 -11.50 -7.54 -16.06
CA MET A 2 -10.89 -7.27 -17.37
C MET A 2 -10.82 -8.54 -18.24
N SER A 3 -10.46 -9.68 -17.67
CA SER A 3 -10.42 -10.98 -18.36
C SER A 3 -11.78 -11.46 -18.89
N GLU A 4 -12.88 -10.91 -18.40
CA GLU A 4 -14.25 -11.21 -18.87
C GLU A 4 -14.70 -10.30 -20.02
N GLN A 5 -13.98 -9.19 -20.26
CA GLN A 5 -14.36 -8.14 -21.21
C GLN A 5 -13.39 -8.02 -22.41
N MET A 6 -12.26 -8.73 -22.37
CA MET A 6 -11.22 -8.65 -23.41
C MET A 6 -10.92 -10.02 -23.99
N GLU A 7 -10.57 -10.04 -25.28
CA GLU A 7 -10.02 -11.23 -25.90
C GLU A 7 -8.69 -11.62 -25.25
N PRO A 8 -8.41 -12.93 -25.05
CA PRO A 8 -7.21 -13.41 -24.35
C PRO A 8 -5.90 -12.82 -24.88
N THR A 9 -5.78 -12.66 -26.20
CA THR A 9 -4.60 -12.11 -26.85
C THR A 9 -4.40 -10.64 -26.51
N GLN A 10 -5.48 -9.84 -26.52
CA GLN A 10 -5.45 -8.43 -26.16
C GLN A 10 -5.10 -8.24 -24.69
N LEU A 11 -5.66 -9.09 -23.81
CA LEU A 11 -5.32 -9.07 -22.39
C LEU A 11 -3.84 -9.40 -22.16
N GLN A 12 -3.30 -10.39 -22.86
CA GLN A 12 -1.89 -10.76 -22.79
C GLN A 12 -0.97 -9.60 -23.24
N GLU A 13 -1.27 -8.96 -24.34
CA GLU A 13 -0.50 -7.81 -24.86
C GLU A 13 -0.52 -6.65 -23.86
N LEU A 14 -1.70 -6.33 -23.31
CA LEU A 14 -1.87 -5.29 -22.31
C LEU A 14 -1.05 -5.58 -21.06
N LEU A 15 -1.18 -6.77 -20.47
CA LEU A 15 -0.43 -7.17 -19.28
C LEU A 15 1.08 -7.17 -19.52
N THR A 16 1.52 -7.64 -20.67
CA THR A 16 2.94 -7.62 -21.05
C THR A 16 3.48 -6.19 -21.12
N GLY A 17 2.73 -5.27 -21.72
CA GLY A 17 3.09 -3.86 -21.79
C GLY A 17 3.19 -3.22 -20.40
N VAL A 18 2.18 -3.45 -19.57
CA VAL A 18 2.14 -2.95 -18.18
C VAL A 18 3.31 -3.51 -17.36
N PHE A 19 3.50 -4.83 -17.36
CA PHE A 19 4.60 -5.46 -16.62
C PHE A 19 5.97 -5.00 -17.09
N SER A 20 6.17 -4.83 -18.39
CA SER A 20 7.43 -4.31 -18.93
C SER A 20 7.75 -2.91 -18.39
N GLN A 21 6.75 -2.05 -18.31
CA GLN A 21 6.91 -0.71 -17.77
C GLN A 21 7.18 -0.74 -16.26
N LEU A 22 6.37 -1.48 -15.49
CA LEU A 22 6.53 -1.56 -14.03
C LEU A 22 7.87 -2.19 -13.64
N THR A 23 8.29 -3.26 -14.29
CA THR A 23 9.55 -3.93 -13.99
C THR A 23 10.76 -3.09 -14.40
N SER A 24 10.65 -2.26 -15.44
CA SER A 24 11.69 -1.28 -15.77
C SER A 24 11.88 -0.26 -14.66
N LEU A 25 10.79 0.22 -14.04
CA LEU A 25 10.86 1.13 -12.89
C LEU A 25 11.48 0.47 -11.66
N ILE A 26 11.09 -0.78 -11.36
CA ILE A 26 11.69 -1.56 -10.26
C ILE A 26 13.20 -1.68 -10.47
N ARG A 27 13.64 -2.12 -11.65
CA ARG A 27 15.08 -2.28 -11.98
C ARG A 27 15.83 -0.95 -12.00
N GLY A 28 15.22 0.10 -12.54
CA GLY A 28 15.77 1.47 -12.53
C GLY A 28 16.03 1.98 -11.11
N ASN A 29 15.25 1.54 -10.14
CA ASN A 29 15.45 1.82 -8.71
C ASN A 29 16.20 0.68 -7.98
N ARG A 30 17.02 -0.09 -8.67
CA ARG A 30 17.89 -1.15 -8.12
C ARG A 30 17.14 -2.31 -7.45
N GLY A 31 15.86 -2.51 -7.79
CA GLY A 31 15.08 -3.66 -7.35
C GLY A 31 15.41 -4.92 -8.14
N THR A 32 15.29 -6.07 -7.50
CA THR A 32 15.44 -7.40 -8.10
C THR A 32 14.05 -8.00 -8.30
N ILE A 33 13.72 -8.38 -9.54
CA ILE A 33 12.49 -9.10 -9.83
C ILE A 33 12.66 -10.55 -9.41
N ASP A 34 11.81 -11.03 -8.51
CA ASP A 34 11.77 -12.44 -8.10
C ASP A 34 11.00 -13.27 -9.13
N LYS A 35 9.70 -13.02 -9.25
CA LYS A 35 8.82 -13.81 -10.14
C LYS A 35 7.55 -13.05 -10.48
N TYR A 36 6.88 -13.56 -11.51
CA TYR A 36 5.51 -13.23 -11.86
C TYR A 36 4.58 -14.33 -11.38
N MET A 37 3.45 -13.95 -10.78
CA MET A 37 2.43 -14.87 -10.28
C MET A 37 1.06 -14.40 -10.78
N GLY A 38 0.66 -14.88 -11.97
CA GLY A 38 -0.53 -14.37 -12.64
C GLY A 38 -0.39 -12.89 -12.98
N ASP A 39 -1.23 -12.06 -12.40
CA ASP A 39 -1.24 -10.60 -12.53
C ASP A 39 -0.41 -9.88 -11.44
N CYS A 40 0.39 -10.60 -10.67
CA CYS A 40 1.23 -10.07 -9.61
C CYS A 40 2.72 -10.15 -9.98
N VAL A 41 3.48 -9.12 -9.60
CA VAL A 41 4.94 -9.07 -9.66
C VAL A 41 5.51 -9.04 -8.26
N MET A 42 6.40 -9.95 -7.94
CA MET A 42 7.17 -9.96 -6.70
C MET A 42 8.58 -9.44 -6.96
N ALA A 43 9.02 -8.51 -6.15
CA ALA A 43 10.35 -7.92 -6.22
C ALA A 43 10.90 -7.63 -4.82
N PHE A 44 12.21 -7.47 -4.71
CA PHE A 44 12.88 -7.13 -3.45
C PHE A 44 14.11 -6.24 -3.69
N TRP A 45 14.57 -5.59 -2.62
CA TRP A 45 15.74 -4.70 -2.61
C TRP A 45 16.73 -5.16 -1.53
N GLY A 46 18.00 -4.84 -1.72
CA GLY A 46 19.07 -5.16 -0.77
C GLY A 46 19.77 -6.48 -1.01
N ALA A 47 19.41 -7.21 -2.07
CA ALA A 47 20.09 -8.40 -2.54
C ALA A 47 19.87 -8.58 -4.06
N PRO A 48 20.76 -9.27 -4.80
CA PRO A 48 22.06 -9.85 -4.36
C PRO A 48 23.11 -8.78 -4.03
N VAL A 49 22.87 -7.53 -4.42
CA VAL A 49 23.76 -6.40 -4.12
C VAL A 49 23.21 -5.66 -2.91
N GLU A 50 24.03 -5.53 -1.89
CA GLU A 50 23.67 -4.76 -0.71
C GLU A 50 23.37 -3.31 -1.08
N THR A 51 22.26 -2.80 -0.58
CA THR A 51 21.73 -1.47 -0.90
C THR A 51 21.24 -0.84 0.39
N PRO A 52 22.06 0.02 1.05
CA PRO A 52 21.72 0.60 2.36
C PRO A 52 20.41 1.39 2.36
N ASP A 53 20.08 2.06 1.24
CA ASP A 53 18.87 2.85 1.05
C ASP A 53 17.71 2.07 0.40
N HIS A 54 17.73 0.73 0.52
CA HIS A 54 16.77 -0.19 -0.13
C HIS A 54 15.30 0.21 0.12
N ALA A 55 14.95 0.60 1.35
CA ALA A 55 13.56 0.97 1.68
C ALA A 55 13.13 2.25 0.97
N ASN A 56 14.02 3.24 0.89
CA ASN A 56 13.78 4.48 0.16
C ASN A 56 13.56 4.22 -1.34
N LEU A 57 14.41 3.40 -1.94
CA LEU A 57 14.30 3.05 -3.36
C LEU A 57 13.04 2.25 -3.67
N ALA A 58 12.62 1.37 -2.76
CA ALA A 58 11.38 0.62 -2.90
C ALA A 58 10.15 1.55 -2.87
N VAL A 59 10.10 2.50 -1.95
CA VAL A 59 9.00 3.48 -1.87
C VAL A 59 8.99 4.40 -3.09
N LYS A 60 10.15 4.88 -3.53
CA LYS A 60 10.28 5.66 -4.77
C LYS A 60 9.75 4.88 -5.96
N SER A 61 10.17 3.62 -6.11
CA SER A 61 9.70 2.74 -7.18
C SER A 61 8.18 2.56 -7.15
N ALA A 62 7.59 2.36 -5.98
CA ALA A 62 6.14 2.23 -5.82
C ALA A 62 5.39 3.49 -6.25
N LEU A 63 5.87 4.67 -5.89
CA LEU A 63 5.29 5.94 -6.32
C LEU A 63 5.40 6.13 -7.84
N GLU A 64 6.53 5.79 -8.44
CA GLU A 64 6.73 5.85 -9.89
C GLU A 64 5.81 4.85 -10.62
N MET A 65 5.64 3.63 -10.10
CA MET A 65 4.72 2.64 -10.65
C MET A 65 3.26 3.11 -10.58
N ALA A 66 2.83 3.66 -9.45
CA ALA A 66 1.49 4.20 -9.30
C ALA A 66 1.24 5.38 -10.27
N ASN A 67 2.22 6.24 -10.47
CA ASN A 67 2.15 7.33 -11.46
C ASN A 67 2.08 6.79 -12.89
N ALA A 68 2.86 5.77 -13.24
CA ALA A 68 2.82 5.14 -14.55
C ALA A 68 1.44 4.55 -14.86
N VAL A 69 0.82 3.85 -13.90
CA VAL A 69 -0.53 3.31 -14.07
C VAL A 69 -1.57 4.43 -14.23
N ARG A 70 -1.44 5.55 -13.52
CA ARG A 70 -2.31 6.72 -13.73
C ARG A 70 -2.19 7.29 -15.15
N GLY A 71 -0.96 7.33 -15.70
CA GLY A 71 -0.73 7.71 -17.09
C GLY A 71 -1.36 6.75 -18.09
N ILE A 72 -1.20 5.43 -17.89
CA ILE A 72 -1.85 4.40 -18.70
C ILE A 72 -3.36 4.56 -18.67
N ASN A 73 -3.95 4.76 -17.49
CA ASN A 73 -5.39 4.92 -17.33
C ASN A 73 -5.92 6.21 -17.98
N ALA A 74 -5.14 7.28 -18.04
CA ALA A 74 -5.51 8.48 -18.78
C ALA A 74 -5.60 8.20 -20.29
N ASP A 75 -4.65 7.44 -20.86
CA ASP A 75 -4.70 6.99 -22.26
C ASP A 75 -5.86 6.02 -22.50
N HIS A 76 -6.07 5.05 -21.59
CA HIS A 76 -7.18 4.11 -21.66
C HIS A 76 -8.54 4.82 -21.69
N ARG A 77 -8.76 5.81 -20.81
CA ARG A 77 -10.00 6.60 -20.83
C ARG A 77 -10.22 7.33 -22.15
N ALA A 78 -9.17 7.92 -22.70
CA ALA A 78 -9.24 8.60 -24.00
C ALA A 78 -9.60 7.66 -25.14
N ARG A 79 -9.25 6.36 -25.04
CA ARG A 79 -9.49 5.31 -26.04
C ARG A 79 -10.70 4.43 -25.71
N GLY A 80 -11.44 4.69 -24.63
CA GLY A 80 -12.58 3.87 -24.21
C GLY A 80 -12.20 2.46 -23.73
N LEU A 81 -10.95 2.26 -23.30
CA LEU A 81 -10.43 1.00 -22.77
C LEU A 81 -10.64 0.90 -21.26
N PRO A 82 -10.69 -0.33 -20.69
CA PRO A 82 -10.81 -0.52 -19.26
C PRO A 82 -9.61 0.06 -18.48
N GLU A 83 -9.88 0.66 -17.32
CA GLU A 83 -8.83 1.13 -16.43
C GLU A 83 -8.19 -0.02 -15.64
N ILE A 84 -6.90 0.11 -15.37
CA ILE A 84 -6.10 -0.85 -14.62
C ILE A 84 -6.05 -0.41 -13.15
N GLY A 85 -6.39 -1.31 -12.24
CA GLY A 85 -6.12 -1.14 -10.82
C GLY A 85 -4.74 -1.68 -10.46
N ILE A 86 -4.03 -1.01 -9.54
CA ILE A 86 -2.79 -1.51 -8.96
C ILE A 86 -2.90 -1.51 -7.45
N GLY A 87 -2.40 -2.57 -6.80
CA GLY A 87 -2.14 -2.65 -5.38
C GLY A 87 -0.68 -2.96 -5.15
N ILE A 88 -0.01 -2.23 -4.27
CA ILE A 88 1.40 -2.41 -3.94
C ILE A 88 1.54 -2.53 -2.42
N GLY A 89 2.12 -3.64 -1.96
CA GLY A 89 2.47 -3.84 -0.55
C GLY A 89 3.98 -3.80 -0.36
N LEU A 90 4.48 -2.98 0.56
CA LEU A 90 5.89 -2.88 0.90
C LEU A 90 6.13 -3.23 2.37
N ASN A 91 7.05 -4.14 2.61
CA ASN A 91 7.50 -4.49 3.95
C ASN A 91 9.02 -4.67 4.00
N THR A 92 9.63 -4.26 5.09
CA THR A 92 11.07 -4.44 5.36
C THR A 92 11.24 -5.31 6.60
N GLY A 93 12.12 -6.30 6.50
CA GLY A 93 12.42 -7.20 7.61
C GLY A 93 13.50 -8.21 7.23
N THR A 94 13.89 -9.03 8.19
CA THR A 94 14.86 -10.11 7.96
C THR A 94 14.24 -11.18 7.07
N MET A 95 14.95 -11.54 6.02
CA MET A 95 14.54 -12.52 5.02
C MET A 95 15.72 -13.42 4.66
N CYS A 96 15.45 -14.65 4.26
CA CYS A 96 16.44 -15.52 3.65
C CYS A 96 16.40 -15.34 2.14
N VAL A 97 17.53 -14.99 1.55
CA VAL A 97 17.68 -14.74 0.10
C VAL A 97 18.71 -15.69 -0.47
N GLY A 98 18.42 -16.32 -1.59
CA GLY A 98 19.35 -17.22 -2.26
C GLY A 98 18.68 -18.18 -3.25
N ASP A 99 19.49 -19.10 -3.77
CA ASP A 99 18.99 -20.17 -4.64
C ASP A 99 18.20 -21.21 -3.84
N MET A 100 16.92 -21.27 -4.11
CA MET A 100 15.98 -22.17 -3.43
C MET A 100 15.24 -23.03 -4.42
N GLY A 101 14.86 -24.22 -3.99
CA GLY A 101 14.10 -25.16 -4.79
C GLY A 101 14.60 -26.61 -4.65
N SER A 102 14.25 -27.43 -5.63
CA SER A 102 14.67 -28.83 -5.70
C SER A 102 15.96 -28.99 -6.50
N ASN A 103 16.49 -30.23 -6.53
CA ASN A 103 17.64 -30.56 -7.38
C ASN A 103 17.37 -30.41 -8.88
N ILE A 104 16.08 -30.35 -9.27
CA ILE A 104 15.65 -30.25 -10.67
C ILE A 104 15.38 -28.78 -11.06
N ARG A 105 14.88 -27.97 -10.13
CA ARG A 105 14.53 -26.57 -10.40
C ARG A 105 14.93 -25.70 -9.23
N ARG A 106 15.83 -24.76 -9.46
CA ARG A 106 16.23 -23.72 -8.53
C ARG A 106 15.88 -22.34 -9.05
N ALA A 107 15.54 -21.44 -8.14
CA ALA A 107 15.32 -20.04 -8.45
C ALA A 107 15.94 -19.20 -7.33
N TYR A 108 16.59 -18.11 -7.70
CA TYR A 108 17.01 -17.09 -6.76
C TYR A 108 15.78 -16.36 -6.25
N THR A 109 15.47 -16.51 -4.99
CA THR A 109 14.24 -15.98 -4.40
C THR A 109 14.44 -15.58 -2.95
N VAL A 110 13.42 -14.99 -2.36
CA VAL A 110 13.37 -14.54 -0.97
C VAL A 110 12.22 -15.23 -0.24
N ILE A 111 12.51 -15.73 0.97
CA ILE A 111 11.51 -16.32 1.86
C ILE A 111 11.62 -15.73 3.27
N GLY A 112 10.51 -15.71 3.97
CA GLY A 112 10.44 -15.28 5.36
C GLY A 112 9.07 -14.72 5.70
N ASP A 113 8.81 -14.58 6.98
CA ASP A 113 7.57 -14.01 7.48
C ASP A 113 7.37 -12.55 7.04
N ALA A 114 8.47 -11.81 6.88
CA ALA A 114 8.45 -10.45 6.34
C ALA A 114 7.96 -10.39 4.89
N VAL A 115 8.22 -11.41 4.07
CA VAL A 115 7.70 -11.53 2.70
C VAL A 115 6.17 -11.72 2.73
N ASN A 116 5.69 -12.60 3.59
CA ASN A 116 4.26 -12.86 3.75
C ASN A 116 3.50 -11.61 4.21
N LEU A 117 4.12 -10.81 5.10
CA LEU A 117 3.52 -9.53 5.51
C LEU A 117 3.38 -8.59 4.31
N GLY A 118 4.41 -8.44 3.46
CA GLY A 118 4.33 -7.63 2.24
C GLY A 118 3.15 -8.00 1.34
N SER A 119 2.94 -9.29 1.12
CA SER A 119 1.79 -9.79 0.34
C SER A 119 0.44 -9.48 0.99
N ARG A 120 0.34 -9.57 2.32
CA ARG A 120 -0.89 -9.21 3.04
C ARG A 120 -1.18 -7.72 2.97
N LEU A 121 -0.14 -6.87 3.02
CA LEU A 121 -0.29 -5.42 2.88
C LEU A 121 -0.77 -5.04 1.49
N GLU A 122 -0.29 -5.70 0.43
CA GLU A 122 -0.81 -5.50 -0.93
C GLU A 122 -2.33 -5.73 -0.96
N GLY A 123 -2.79 -6.85 -0.39
CA GLY A 123 -4.22 -7.18 -0.33
C GLY A 123 -5.08 -6.14 0.42
N LEU A 124 -4.50 -5.33 1.30
CA LEU A 124 -5.21 -4.26 2.01
C LEU A 124 -5.38 -2.97 1.18
N SER A 125 -4.66 -2.80 0.09
CA SER A 125 -4.71 -1.58 -0.73
C SER A 125 -6.14 -1.20 -1.13
N LYS A 126 -6.91 -2.17 -1.60
CA LYS A 126 -8.31 -2.01 -1.97
C LYS A 126 -9.21 -1.65 -0.79
N ALA A 127 -8.95 -2.25 0.38
CA ALA A 127 -9.76 -2.01 1.59
C ALA A 127 -9.62 -0.59 2.11
N TYR A 128 -8.48 0.05 1.88
CA TYR A 128 -8.22 1.45 2.26
C TYR A 128 -8.37 2.44 1.10
N GLY A 129 -8.67 1.97 -0.11
CA GLY A 129 -8.83 2.81 -1.30
C GLY A 129 -7.55 3.52 -1.72
N VAL A 130 -6.40 2.87 -1.54
CA VAL A 130 -5.06 3.38 -1.90
C VAL A 130 -4.35 2.40 -2.84
N ASP A 131 -3.40 2.91 -3.59
CA ASP A 131 -2.56 2.12 -4.49
C ASP A 131 -1.33 1.49 -3.81
N ILE A 132 -0.87 2.07 -2.69
CA ILE A 132 0.34 1.63 -1.99
C ILE A 132 0.07 1.52 -0.49
N VAL A 133 0.42 0.37 0.11
CA VAL A 133 0.38 0.13 1.55
C VAL A 133 1.77 -0.25 2.03
N VAL A 134 2.28 0.50 3.00
CA VAL A 134 3.65 0.38 3.50
C VAL A 134 3.64 0.10 5.00
N SER A 135 4.45 -0.88 5.45
CA SER A 135 4.61 -1.17 6.87
C SER A 135 5.39 -0.07 7.60
N GLU A 136 5.21 0.00 8.90
CA GLU A 136 5.98 0.89 9.77
C GLU A 136 7.50 0.64 9.67
N SER A 137 7.92 -0.62 9.53
CA SER A 137 9.33 -0.98 9.40
C SER A 137 9.96 -0.39 8.12
N THR A 138 9.24 -0.41 7.01
CA THR A 138 9.69 0.23 5.77
C THR A 138 9.67 1.76 5.92
N ARG A 139 8.60 2.33 6.45
CA ARG A 139 8.49 3.77 6.67
C ARG A 139 9.65 4.32 7.50
N LYS A 140 10.04 3.63 8.58
CA LYS A 140 11.16 4.06 9.45
C LYS A 140 12.52 4.08 8.76
N GLN A 141 12.69 3.27 7.72
CA GLN A 141 13.94 3.17 6.95
C GLN A 141 13.90 3.95 5.64
N ALA A 142 12.72 4.32 5.17
CA ALA A 142 12.57 5.16 3.99
C ALA A 142 12.85 6.63 4.33
N GLY A 143 13.36 7.37 3.37
CA GLY A 143 13.75 8.77 3.54
C GLY A 143 12.57 9.75 3.53
N ASP A 144 12.78 10.92 2.94
CA ASP A 144 11.93 12.10 3.02
C ASP A 144 10.64 12.01 2.19
N PHE A 145 9.70 11.18 2.64
CA PHE A 145 8.34 11.11 2.10
C PHE A 145 7.32 11.67 3.09
N ALA A 146 6.27 12.26 2.56
CA ALA A 146 5.06 12.58 3.32
C ALA A 146 4.21 11.32 3.47
N TRP A 147 3.84 10.98 4.69
CA TRP A 147 3.15 9.75 5.02
C TRP A 147 1.77 10.03 5.61
N GLN A 148 0.76 9.36 5.09
CA GLN A 148 -0.52 9.24 5.76
C GLN A 148 -0.60 7.88 6.43
N GLU A 149 -0.73 7.85 7.75
CA GLU A 149 -1.05 6.62 8.48
C GLU A 149 -2.46 6.17 8.07
N LEU A 150 -2.60 4.95 7.59
CA LEU A 150 -3.90 4.42 7.18
C LEU A 150 -4.63 3.82 8.38
N ASP A 151 -3.95 2.97 9.13
CA ASP A 151 -4.53 2.25 10.28
C ASP A 151 -3.44 1.54 11.10
N ARG A 152 -3.86 0.88 12.16
CA ARG A 152 -3.16 -0.24 12.81
C ARG A 152 -3.91 -1.50 12.51
N VAL A 153 -3.24 -2.52 12.00
CA VAL A 153 -3.90 -3.75 11.55
C VAL A 153 -3.26 -4.99 12.18
N ARG A 154 -4.09 -5.93 12.62
CA ARG A 154 -3.65 -7.30 12.86
C ARG A 154 -4.02 -8.12 11.64
N VAL A 155 -3.00 -8.57 10.93
CA VAL A 155 -3.18 -9.48 9.81
C VAL A 155 -3.13 -10.92 10.30
N LYS A 156 -3.80 -11.83 9.60
CA LYS A 156 -3.87 -13.26 9.97
C LYS A 156 -2.49 -13.83 10.32
N GLY A 157 -2.39 -14.50 11.49
CA GLY A 157 -1.16 -15.09 12.00
C GLY A 157 -0.17 -14.11 12.63
N LYS A 158 -0.60 -12.89 12.92
CA LYS A 158 0.17 -11.90 13.71
C LYS A 158 -0.65 -11.47 14.93
N GLU A 159 -0.07 -11.63 16.12
CA GLU A 159 -0.69 -11.15 17.36
C GLU A 159 -0.51 -9.64 17.54
N GLN A 160 0.64 -9.12 17.12
CA GLN A 160 0.95 -7.70 17.22
C GLN A 160 0.35 -6.92 16.06
N ALA A 161 -0.27 -5.79 16.39
CA ALA A 161 -0.76 -4.85 15.41
C ALA A 161 0.42 -4.12 14.72
N VAL A 162 0.33 -3.96 13.42
CA VAL A 162 1.30 -3.24 12.58
C VAL A 162 0.65 -1.95 12.09
N ALA A 163 1.30 -0.82 12.30
CA ALA A 163 0.87 0.43 11.67
C ALA A 163 1.20 0.40 10.17
N ILE A 164 0.22 0.81 9.37
CA ILE A 164 0.32 0.84 7.91
C ILE A 164 0.15 2.27 7.39
N PHE A 165 0.86 2.58 6.32
CA PHE A 165 1.01 3.92 5.79
C PHE A 165 0.84 3.95 4.28
N TRP A 166 0.40 5.10 3.79
CA TRP A 166 0.41 5.46 2.38
C TRP A 166 1.44 6.56 2.14
N PRO A 167 2.41 6.39 1.22
CA PRO A 167 3.30 7.44 0.81
C PRO A 167 2.56 8.40 -0.13
N MET A 168 2.44 9.67 0.24
CA MET A 168 1.70 10.65 -0.56
C MET A 168 2.58 11.24 -1.68
N ALA A 169 3.77 11.67 -1.33
CA ALA A 169 4.77 12.26 -2.22
C ALA A 169 6.10 12.40 -1.48
N PRO A 170 7.21 12.72 -2.17
CA PRO A 170 8.39 13.26 -1.50
C PRO A 170 8.04 14.52 -0.70
N THR A 171 8.56 14.65 0.53
CA THR A 171 8.19 15.74 1.48
C THR A 171 8.28 17.14 0.85
N PRO A 172 9.32 17.48 0.06
CA PRO A 172 9.41 18.81 -0.55
C PRO A 172 8.30 19.12 -1.57
N GLN A 173 7.58 18.13 -2.03
CA GLN A 173 6.50 18.27 -3.02
C GLN A 173 5.11 18.35 -2.38
N LEU A 174 5.03 18.25 -1.04
CA LEU A 174 3.76 18.33 -0.32
C LEU A 174 3.30 19.78 -0.23
N GLY A 175 2.19 20.10 -0.90
CA GLY A 175 1.58 21.43 -0.84
C GLY A 175 0.97 21.74 0.53
N GLU A 176 0.75 23.02 0.82
CA GLU A 176 0.22 23.50 2.11
C GLU A 176 -1.16 22.89 2.44
N ALA A 177 -2.05 22.79 1.48
CA ALA A 177 -3.37 22.18 1.66
C ALA A 177 -3.27 20.72 2.09
N ALA A 178 -2.41 19.93 1.43
CA ALA A 178 -2.19 18.53 1.78
C ALA A 178 -1.50 18.38 3.15
N SER A 179 -0.61 19.31 3.50
CA SER A 179 0.02 19.35 4.83
C SER A 179 -1.02 19.62 5.93
N THR A 180 -1.95 20.53 5.70
CA THR A 180 -3.04 20.85 6.64
C THR A 180 -4.00 19.67 6.78
N GLU A 181 -4.39 19.04 5.67
CA GLU A 181 -5.20 17.81 5.66
C GLU A 181 -4.52 16.71 6.49
N LEU A 182 -3.23 16.50 6.29
CA LEU A 182 -2.46 15.48 7.02
C LEU A 182 -2.40 15.75 8.53
N LYS A 183 -2.21 16.99 8.95
CA LYS A 183 -2.23 17.38 10.39
C LYS A 183 -3.60 17.12 11.01
N THR A 184 -4.67 17.47 10.31
CA THR A 184 -6.05 17.19 10.74
C THR A 184 -6.31 15.69 10.85
N TRP A 185 -5.80 14.90 9.89
CA TRP A 185 -5.89 13.45 9.91
C TRP A 185 -5.17 12.82 11.14
N VAL A 186 -3.98 13.27 11.47
CA VAL A 186 -3.25 12.82 12.67
C VAL A 186 -4.06 13.11 13.95
N SER A 187 -4.67 14.31 14.03
CA SER A 187 -5.53 14.67 15.16
C SER A 187 -6.79 13.79 15.22
N PHE A 188 -7.38 13.47 14.06
CA PHE A 188 -8.50 12.53 13.95
C PHE A 188 -8.13 11.14 14.48
N LEU A 189 -7.02 10.55 14.02
CA LEU A 189 -6.59 9.23 14.49
C LEU A 189 -6.34 9.18 16.00
N LYS A 190 -5.83 10.29 16.57
CA LYS A 190 -5.67 10.41 18.02
C LYS A 190 -7.02 10.38 18.74
N ALA A 191 -8.00 11.15 18.29
CA ALA A 191 -9.35 11.17 18.86
C ALA A 191 -10.05 9.81 18.69
N TYR A 192 -9.95 9.21 17.52
CA TYR A 192 -10.47 7.88 17.19
C TYR A 192 -9.96 6.81 18.15
N ARG A 193 -8.65 6.73 18.34
CA ARG A 193 -8.02 5.75 19.24
C ARG A 193 -8.30 6.00 20.72
N ALA A 194 -8.57 7.25 21.10
CA ALA A 194 -9.02 7.60 22.42
C ALA A 194 -10.53 7.36 22.63
N GLN A 195 -11.24 6.85 21.60
CA GLN A 195 -12.70 6.67 21.61
C GLN A 195 -13.45 7.99 21.94
N ASN A 196 -12.84 9.13 21.60
CA ASN A 196 -13.49 10.43 21.70
C ASN A 196 -14.27 10.72 20.41
N TRP A 197 -15.44 10.10 20.34
CA TRP A 197 -16.24 10.05 19.10
C TRP A 197 -16.76 11.40 18.65
N ASP A 198 -17.10 12.30 19.60
CA ASP A 198 -17.57 13.65 19.27
C ASP A 198 -16.46 14.47 18.62
N GLN A 199 -15.25 14.41 19.16
CA GLN A 199 -14.08 15.07 18.56
C GLN A 199 -13.70 14.43 17.23
N ALA A 200 -13.77 13.09 17.13
CA ALA A 200 -13.50 12.38 15.89
C ALA A 200 -14.48 12.80 14.78
N ASP A 201 -15.78 12.93 15.07
CA ASP A 201 -16.77 13.39 14.11
C ASP A 201 -16.50 14.81 13.61
N VAL A 202 -16.18 15.75 14.51
CA VAL A 202 -15.84 17.14 14.12
C VAL A 202 -14.63 17.18 13.19
N LEU A 203 -13.57 16.42 13.52
CA LEU A 203 -12.36 16.35 12.71
C LEU A 203 -12.63 15.66 11.36
N MET A 204 -13.44 14.60 11.34
CA MET A 204 -13.84 13.91 10.12
C MET A 204 -14.67 14.81 9.19
N LEU A 205 -15.60 15.59 9.73
CA LEU A 205 -16.35 16.57 8.94
C LEU A 205 -15.43 17.59 8.27
N ASN A 206 -14.39 18.06 8.97
CA ASN A 206 -13.39 18.96 8.40
C ASN A 206 -12.58 18.27 7.29
N LEU A 207 -12.15 17.03 7.49
CA LEU A 207 -11.43 16.25 6.48
C LEU A 207 -12.29 16.00 5.23
N MET A 208 -13.56 15.68 5.41
CA MET A 208 -14.50 15.48 4.29
C MET A 208 -14.79 16.79 3.52
N ARG A 209 -14.75 17.95 4.19
CA ARG A 209 -14.82 19.27 3.50
C ARG A 209 -13.57 19.56 2.68
N MET A 210 -12.38 19.14 3.17
CA MET A 210 -11.11 19.30 2.44
C MET A 210 -11.04 18.34 1.25
N ASN A 211 -11.51 17.08 1.41
CA ASN A 211 -11.43 16.04 0.40
C ASN A 211 -12.60 15.05 0.47
N ALA A 212 -13.77 15.48 -0.04
CA ALA A 212 -15.02 14.72 0.02
C ALA A 212 -14.98 13.36 -0.70
N LYS A 213 -14.09 13.19 -1.69
CA LYS A 213 -14.00 11.97 -2.51
C LYS A 213 -13.04 10.93 -1.95
N LYS A 214 -12.34 11.23 -0.87
CA LYS A 214 -11.33 10.32 -0.32
C LYS A 214 -12.01 9.15 0.39
N PHE A 215 -11.91 7.97 -0.20
CA PHE A 215 -12.52 6.73 0.31
C PHE A 215 -12.15 6.44 1.77
N LEU A 216 -10.88 6.66 2.14
CA LEU A 216 -10.40 6.50 3.50
C LEU A 216 -11.25 7.26 4.53
N TYR A 217 -11.66 8.50 4.23
CA TYR A 217 -12.46 9.31 5.14
C TYR A 217 -13.90 8.82 5.24
N GLN A 218 -14.48 8.38 4.12
CA GLN A 218 -15.82 7.78 4.11
C GLN A 218 -15.83 6.49 4.95
N MET A 219 -14.86 5.62 4.74
CA MET A 219 -14.71 4.38 5.51
C MET A 219 -14.57 4.63 7.01
N TYR A 220 -13.74 5.59 7.42
CA TYR A 220 -13.59 5.91 8.84
C TYR A 220 -14.82 6.61 9.45
N SER A 221 -15.53 7.42 8.69
CA SER A 221 -16.81 7.99 9.11
C SER A 221 -17.83 6.90 9.46
N GLU A 222 -17.94 5.87 8.61
CA GLU A 222 -18.80 4.69 8.87
C GLU A 222 -18.33 3.92 10.11
N ARG A 223 -17.00 3.73 10.27
CA ARG A 223 -16.43 3.08 11.45
C ARG A 223 -16.75 3.83 12.74
N VAL A 224 -16.57 5.15 12.76
CA VAL A 224 -16.90 5.99 13.92
C VAL A 224 -18.37 5.83 14.26
N GLY A 225 -19.27 5.90 13.26
CA GLY A 225 -20.70 5.68 13.45
C GLY A 225 -21.03 4.33 14.09
N SER A 226 -20.34 3.27 13.69
CA SER A 226 -20.53 1.93 14.25
C SER A 226 -19.93 1.79 15.64
N MET A 227 -18.72 2.28 15.84
CA MET A 227 -17.96 2.11 17.09
C MET A 227 -18.54 2.92 18.25
N ARG A 228 -19.11 4.10 17.99
CA ARG A 228 -19.75 4.91 19.04
C ARG A 228 -21.00 4.26 19.66
N LEU A 229 -21.57 3.24 19.01
CA LEU A 229 -22.68 2.45 19.54
C LEU A 229 -22.22 1.36 20.54
N LEU A 230 -20.92 1.09 20.58
CA LEU A 230 -20.32 0.13 21.48
C LEU A 230 -19.92 0.80 22.80
N PRO A 231 -19.90 0.07 23.93
CA PRO A 231 -19.38 0.59 25.18
C PRO A 231 -17.89 0.92 25.05
N PHE A 232 -17.43 1.90 25.85
CA PHE A 232 -16.02 2.24 25.95
C PHE A 232 -15.19 1.02 26.35
N ASP A 233 -14.15 0.70 25.58
CA ASP A 233 -13.23 -0.41 25.85
C ASP A 233 -11.83 0.13 26.19
N PRO A 234 -11.41 0.12 27.48
CA PRO A 234 -10.10 0.60 27.89
C PRO A 234 -8.95 -0.28 27.38
N GLN A 235 -9.21 -1.50 26.90
CA GLN A 235 -8.19 -2.43 26.38
C GLN A 235 -8.06 -2.36 24.86
N TRP A 236 -8.95 -1.65 24.18
CA TRP A 236 -8.85 -1.51 22.73
C TRP A 236 -7.62 -0.68 22.35
N ASP A 237 -6.73 -1.25 21.57
CA ASP A 237 -5.48 -0.64 21.13
C ASP A 237 -5.59 0.17 19.83
N GLY A 238 -6.80 0.36 19.33
CA GLY A 238 -7.07 1.09 18.09
C GLY A 238 -6.76 0.31 16.83
N ALA A 239 -6.56 -1.01 16.92
CA ALA A 239 -6.27 -1.84 15.76
C ALA A 239 -7.51 -2.46 15.14
N THR A 240 -7.46 -2.66 13.82
CA THR A 240 -8.44 -3.40 13.03
C THR A 240 -7.93 -4.81 12.76
N ASN A 241 -8.76 -5.81 13.02
CA ASN A 241 -8.41 -7.22 12.79
C ASN A 241 -8.83 -7.65 11.37
N TYR A 242 -7.89 -8.23 10.61
CA TYR A 242 -8.14 -8.84 9.31
C TYR A 242 -7.89 -10.34 9.38
N GLU A 243 -8.95 -11.13 9.36
CA GLU A 243 -8.90 -12.60 9.46
C GLU A 243 -8.85 -13.28 8.09
N THR A 244 -9.21 -12.57 7.03
CA THR A 244 -9.20 -13.06 5.64
C THR A 244 -7.92 -12.68 4.91
N LYS A 245 -7.59 -13.52 3.89
CA LYS A 245 -6.50 -13.23 2.94
C LYS A 245 -6.88 -12.07 2.05
#